data_c10623e52f66f5b6fbf6beff344b3c66
#
_entry.id   c10623e52f66f5b6fbf6beff344b3c66
#
_cell.length_a   1.000
_cell.length_b   1.000
_cell.length_c   1.000
_cell.angle_alpha   90.00
_cell.angle_beta   90.00
_cell.angle_gamma   90.00
#
_symmetry.space_group_name_H-M   'P 1'
#
loop_
_entity.id
_entity.type
_entity.pdbx_description
1 polymer ?
#
loop_
_entity_poly.entity_id
_entity_poly.type
_entity_poly.pdbx_seq_one_letter_code
_entity_poly.pdbx_strand_id
1 'polypeptide(L)'
;LGNYPDAPILNPLIHALQTDVAAVRLWCPGSLAESGSRSPAKADPAASQLTASLQIDSEPVVRSNCIWALGRLMDQLVEPRQQEIVEVLVESLLYDGESSVQDEARTALEQLEDPMVLERLQTLMNDGFLI
;
A
#
# COMPACT_ATOMS: atom_id res chain seq x y z
N LEU A 1 12.63 -1.58 -15.55
CA LEU A 1 11.94 -2.45 -14.59
C LEU A 1 10.50 -2.00 -14.45
N GLY A 2 9.57 -2.93 -14.55
CA GLY A 2 8.16 -2.62 -14.36
C GLY A 2 7.40 -2.17 -15.60
N ASN A 3 8.07 -2.11 -16.75
CA ASN A 3 7.40 -1.77 -18.01
C ASN A 3 6.52 -2.91 -18.53
N TYR A 4 6.73 -4.11 -18.03
CA TYR A 4 6.04 -5.33 -18.46
C TYR A 4 5.33 -5.95 -17.26
N PRO A 5 4.02 -5.76 -17.12
CA PRO A 5 3.25 -6.25 -15.95
C PRO A 5 2.93 -7.74 -15.99
N ASP A 6 3.73 -8.52 -16.69
CA ASP A 6 3.53 -9.97 -16.83
C ASP A 6 4.13 -10.76 -15.66
N ALA A 7 3.64 -12.01 -15.47
CA ALA A 7 4.07 -12.86 -14.36
C ALA A 7 5.59 -13.05 -14.23
N PRO A 8 6.38 -13.17 -15.33
CA PRO A 8 7.83 -13.32 -15.20
C PRO A 8 8.54 -12.16 -14.51
N ILE A 9 7.92 -10.98 -14.47
CA ILE A 9 8.51 -9.78 -13.87
C ILE A 9 8.16 -9.65 -12.40
N LEU A 10 7.00 -10.17 -11.97
CA LEU A 10 6.50 -10.00 -10.60
C LEU A 10 7.49 -10.51 -9.55
N ASN A 11 8.01 -11.73 -9.70
CA ASN A 11 8.93 -12.31 -8.72
C ASN A 11 10.25 -11.53 -8.59
N PRO A 12 10.93 -11.11 -9.71
CA PRO A 12 12.09 -10.24 -9.59
C PRO A 12 11.80 -8.91 -8.91
N LEU A 13 10.63 -8.30 -9.14
CA LEU A 13 10.23 -7.05 -8.48
C LEU A 13 10.03 -7.24 -6.98
N ILE A 14 9.43 -8.34 -6.56
CA ILE A 14 9.26 -8.67 -5.15
C ILE A 14 10.63 -8.84 -4.49
N HIS A 15 11.54 -9.57 -5.13
CA HIS A 15 12.89 -9.76 -4.62
C HIS A 15 13.64 -8.43 -4.47
N ALA A 16 13.56 -7.57 -5.50
CA ALA A 16 14.19 -6.25 -5.46
C ALA A 16 13.65 -5.38 -4.32
N LEU A 17 12.33 -5.41 -4.10
CA LEU A 17 11.71 -4.68 -3.00
C LEU A 17 12.23 -5.12 -1.64
N GLN A 18 12.55 -6.40 -1.50
CA GLN A 18 13.03 -6.97 -0.22
C GLN A 18 14.51 -6.71 0.04
N THR A 19 15.34 -6.71 -0.99
CA THR A 19 16.80 -6.85 -0.82
C THR A 19 17.63 -5.72 -1.40
N ASP A 20 17.09 -4.95 -2.35
CA ASP A 20 17.88 -3.92 -3.02
C ASP A 20 17.96 -2.63 -2.21
N VAL A 21 18.86 -1.74 -2.65
CA VAL A 21 19.05 -0.44 -2.03
C VAL A 21 17.79 0.43 -2.16
N ALA A 22 17.68 1.45 -1.31
CA ALA A 22 16.49 2.30 -1.24
C ALA A 22 16.08 2.89 -2.60
N ALA A 23 17.05 3.27 -3.44
CA ALA A 23 16.76 3.85 -4.76
C ALA A 23 15.96 2.88 -5.64
N VAL A 24 16.25 1.59 -5.57
CA VAL A 24 15.51 0.55 -6.31
C VAL A 24 14.16 0.30 -5.66
N ARG A 25 14.11 0.24 -4.34
CA ARG A 25 12.86 0.05 -3.58
C ARG A 25 11.84 1.16 -3.84
N LEU A 26 12.28 2.38 -4.17
CA LEU A 26 11.37 3.47 -4.54
C LEU A 26 10.52 3.17 -5.77
N TRP A 27 11.08 2.44 -6.73
CA TRP A 27 10.41 2.13 -8.00
C TRP A 27 9.53 0.89 -7.93
N CYS A 28 9.88 -0.08 -7.09
CA CYS A 28 9.20 -1.38 -7.05
C CYS A 28 7.72 -1.29 -6.73
N PRO A 29 7.26 -0.45 -5.77
CA PRO A 29 5.81 -0.37 -5.48
C PRO A 29 4.98 0.01 -6.69
N GLY A 30 5.41 0.98 -7.49
CA GLY A 30 4.68 1.37 -8.70
C GLY A 30 4.60 0.25 -9.72
N SER A 31 5.70 -0.46 -9.90
CA SER A 31 5.75 -1.59 -10.84
C SER A 31 4.87 -2.75 -10.39
N LEU A 32 4.86 -3.05 -9.09
CA LEU A 32 3.99 -4.07 -8.52
C LEU A 32 2.52 -3.69 -8.64
N ALA A 33 2.18 -2.42 -8.42
CA ALA A 33 0.82 -1.93 -8.58
C ALA A 33 0.34 -2.08 -10.02
N GLU A 34 1.17 -1.74 -10.99
CA GLU A 34 0.83 -1.89 -12.40
C GLU A 34 0.62 -3.35 -12.78
N SER A 35 1.53 -4.23 -12.37
CA SER A 35 1.39 -5.66 -12.62
C SER A 35 0.13 -6.24 -12.00
N GLY A 36 -0.14 -5.91 -10.74
CA GLY A 36 -1.29 -6.40 -10.00
C GLY A 36 -2.63 -5.85 -10.51
N SER A 37 -2.65 -4.61 -10.99
CA SER A 37 -3.88 -3.99 -11.47
C SER A 37 -4.42 -4.62 -12.75
N ARG A 38 -3.61 -5.40 -13.45
CA ARG A 38 -3.99 -6.08 -14.68
C ARG A 38 -4.51 -7.50 -14.48
N SER A 39 -4.30 -8.07 -13.29
CA SER A 39 -4.67 -9.45 -13.04
C SER A 39 -4.91 -9.69 -11.55
N PRO A 40 -6.12 -10.17 -11.16
CA PRO A 40 -6.37 -10.54 -9.77
C PRO A 40 -5.39 -11.58 -9.23
N ALA A 41 -4.92 -12.50 -10.08
CA ALA A 41 -3.96 -13.54 -9.68
C ALA A 41 -2.61 -12.94 -9.27
N LYS A 42 -2.23 -11.79 -9.82
CA LYS A 42 -0.99 -11.09 -9.49
C LYS A 42 -1.16 -10.08 -8.38
N ALA A 43 -2.38 -9.59 -8.17
CA ALA A 43 -2.68 -8.55 -7.19
C ALA A 43 -2.42 -9.03 -5.77
N ASP A 44 -2.83 -10.23 -5.41
CA ASP A 44 -2.68 -10.73 -4.05
C ASP A 44 -1.22 -10.89 -3.62
N PRO A 45 -0.34 -11.55 -4.41
CA PRO A 45 1.09 -11.58 -4.05
C PRO A 45 1.73 -10.20 -3.97
N ALA A 46 1.38 -9.30 -4.88
CA ALA A 46 1.89 -7.94 -4.86
C ALA A 46 1.45 -7.21 -3.59
N ALA A 47 0.18 -7.32 -3.23
CA ALA A 47 -0.37 -6.70 -2.01
C ALA A 47 0.32 -7.23 -0.75
N SER A 48 0.54 -8.53 -0.66
CA SER A 48 1.25 -9.13 0.49
C SER A 48 2.64 -8.55 0.63
N GLN A 49 3.38 -8.41 -0.45
CA GLN A 49 4.74 -7.88 -0.41
C GLN A 49 4.76 -6.39 -0.09
N LEU A 50 3.84 -5.62 -0.67
CA LEU A 50 3.73 -4.20 -0.36
C LEU A 50 3.39 -3.95 1.10
N THR A 51 2.50 -4.77 1.67
CA THR A 51 2.16 -4.70 3.09
C THR A 51 3.38 -4.97 3.96
N ALA A 52 4.15 -6.01 3.65
CA ALA A 52 5.36 -6.34 4.39
C ALA A 52 6.38 -5.20 4.33
N SER A 53 6.61 -4.63 3.15
CA SER A 53 7.53 -3.52 2.98
C SER A 53 7.07 -2.26 3.70
N LEU A 54 5.78 -1.96 3.67
CA LEU A 54 5.21 -0.84 4.42
C LEU A 54 5.51 -0.96 5.91
N GLN A 55 5.45 -2.16 6.46
CA GLN A 55 5.63 -2.39 7.89
C GLN A 55 7.09 -2.35 8.33
N ILE A 56 8.05 -2.68 7.46
CA ILE A 56 9.44 -2.87 7.85
C ILE A 56 10.45 -1.93 7.17
N ASP A 57 10.12 -1.30 6.05
CA ASP A 57 11.11 -0.47 5.35
C ASP A 57 11.43 0.79 6.16
N SER A 58 12.71 1.08 6.31
CA SER A 58 13.18 2.23 7.08
C SER A 58 12.99 3.57 6.36
N GLU A 59 12.82 3.54 5.04
CA GLU A 59 12.71 4.77 4.25
C GLU A 59 11.26 5.23 4.14
N PRO A 60 10.91 6.44 4.63
CA PRO A 60 9.53 6.93 4.57
C PRO A 60 8.97 7.00 3.15
N VAL A 61 9.78 7.36 2.17
CA VAL A 61 9.32 7.47 0.78
C VAL A 61 8.94 6.10 0.24
N VAL A 62 9.66 5.05 0.60
CA VAL A 62 9.31 3.68 0.21
C VAL A 62 7.97 3.29 0.85
N ARG A 63 7.77 3.59 2.12
CA ARG A 63 6.50 3.31 2.80
C ARG A 63 5.34 4.06 2.14
N SER A 64 5.50 5.33 1.81
CA SER A 64 4.48 6.11 1.11
C SER A 64 4.14 5.51 -0.26
N ASN A 65 5.15 5.07 -0.99
CA ASN A 65 4.94 4.45 -2.30
C ASN A 65 4.20 3.12 -2.17
N CYS A 66 4.46 2.35 -1.12
CA CYS A 66 3.73 1.11 -0.83
C CYS A 66 2.25 1.39 -0.56
N ILE A 67 1.95 2.44 0.21
CA ILE A 67 0.57 2.84 0.49
C ILE A 67 -0.16 3.21 -0.80
N TRP A 68 0.45 4.04 -1.64
CA TRP A 68 -0.11 4.41 -2.92
C TRP A 68 -0.39 3.18 -3.78
N ALA A 69 0.56 2.27 -3.87
CA ALA A 69 0.44 1.04 -4.65
C ALA A 69 -0.69 0.14 -4.13
N LEU A 70 -0.80 -0.02 -2.81
CA LEU A 70 -1.87 -0.80 -2.20
C LEU A 70 -3.25 -0.23 -2.54
N GLY A 71 -3.39 1.09 -2.51
CA GLY A 71 -4.64 1.74 -2.90
C GLY A 71 -5.05 1.42 -4.33
N ARG A 72 -4.09 1.35 -5.23
CA ARG A 72 -4.35 1.02 -6.64
C ARG A 72 -4.72 -0.44 -6.87
N LEU A 73 -4.34 -1.33 -5.97
CA LEU A 73 -4.63 -2.76 -6.10
C LEU A 73 -5.98 -3.16 -5.51
N MET A 74 -6.62 -2.29 -4.74
CA MET A 74 -7.81 -2.65 -3.97
C MET A 74 -8.92 -3.28 -4.81
N ASP A 75 -9.18 -2.73 -6.00
CA ASP A 75 -10.24 -3.24 -6.88
C ASP A 75 -9.99 -4.66 -7.38
N GLN A 76 -8.75 -5.12 -7.35
CA GLN A 76 -8.34 -6.43 -7.83
C GLN A 76 -8.31 -7.48 -6.71
N LEU A 77 -8.57 -7.07 -5.48
CA LEU A 77 -8.46 -7.94 -4.32
C LEU A 77 -9.84 -8.37 -3.81
N VAL A 78 -9.90 -9.58 -3.24
CA VAL A 78 -11.12 -10.07 -2.60
C VAL A 78 -11.38 -9.31 -1.30
N GLU A 79 -12.64 -9.25 -0.87
CA GLU A 79 -13.05 -8.45 0.27
C GLU A 79 -12.24 -8.71 1.56
N PRO A 80 -11.97 -9.96 1.98
CA PRO A 80 -11.15 -10.19 3.18
C PRO A 80 -9.76 -9.56 3.08
N ARG A 81 -9.13 -9.61 1.92
CA ARG A 81 -7.83 -8.98 1.70
C ARG A 81 -7.95 -7.45 1.71
N GLN A 82 -9.03 -6.92 1.13
CA GLN A 82 -9.28 -5.49 1.17
C GLN A 82 -9.36 -4.97 2.61
N GLN A 83 -10.05 -5.70 3.48
CA GLN A 83 -10.16 -5.32 4.89
C GLN A 83 -8.82 -5.36 5.60
N GLU A 84 -7.99 -6.36 5.33
CA GLU A 84 -6.63 -6.44 5.88
C GLU A 84 -5.81 -5.20 5.49
N ILE A 85 -5.90 -4.78 4.24
CA ILE A 85 -5.18 -3.61 3.76
C ILE A 85 -5.71 -2.33 4.40
N VAL A 86 -7.02 -2.20 4.54
CA VAL A 86 -7.61 -1.05 5.25
C VAL A 86 -7.03 -0.97 6.67
N GLU A 87 -6.94 -2.08 7.39
CA GLU A 87 -6.35 -2.09 8.74
C GLU A 87 -4.89 -1.66 8.72
N VAL A 88 -4.11 -2.12 7.75
CA VAL A 88 -2.71 -1.73 7.63
C VAL A 88 -2.59 -0.22 7.35
N LEU A 89 -3.44 0.31 6.49
CA LEU A 89 -3.45 1.75 6.18
C LEU A 89 -3.86 2.59 7.40
N VAL A 90 -4.84 2.14 8.17
CA VAL A 90 -5.24 2.80 9.41
C VAL A 90 -4.09 2.78 10.42
N GLU A 91 -3.39 1.66 10.54
CA GLU A 91 -2.22 1.56 11.41
C GLU A 91 -1.13 2.55 10.99
N SER A 92 -0.85 2.67 9.70
CA SER A 92 0.11 3.66 9.17
C SER A 92 -0.34 5.08 9.48
N LEU A 93 -1.63 5.38 9.31
CA LEU A 93 -2.19 6.69 9.60
C LEU A 93 -1.99 7.08 11.07
N LEU A 94 -2.18 6.14 11.98
CA LEU A 94 -2.14 6.41 13.42
C LEU A 94 -0.72 6.35 14.00
N TYR A 95 0.14 5.47 13.50
CA TYR A 95 1.37 5.11 14.18
C TYR A 95 2.65 5.27 13.39
N ASP A 96 2.60 5.58 12.09
CA ASP A 96 3.84 5.83 11.34
C ASP A 96 4.55 7.05 11.91
N GLY A 97 5.86 6.95 12.07
CA GLY A 97 6.66 8.02 12.65
C GLY A 97 6.82 9.27 11.77
N GLU A 98 6.43 9.17 10.50
CA GLU A 98 6.59 10.27 9.54
C GLU A 98 5.23 10.81 9.12
N SER A 99 5.04 12.13 9.25
CA SER A 99 3.76 12.76 8.90
C SER A 99 3.42 12.60 7.42
N SER A 100 4.41 12.58 6.54
CA SER A 100 4.17 12.38 5.10
C SER A 100 3.57 11.01 4.80
N VAL A 101 4.00 9.98 5.53
CA VAL A 101 3.44 8.62 5.39
C VAL A 101 2.03 8.59 5.96
N GLN A 102 1.79 9.22 7.11
CA GLN A 102 0.46 9.33 7.70
C GLN A 102 -0.52 10.02 6.73
N ASP A 103 -0.09 11.11 6.11
CA ASP A 103 -0.90 11.86 5.14
C ASP A 103 -1.23 11.00 3.91
N GLU A 104 -0.27 10.25 3.43
CA GLU A 104 -0.50 9.35 2.29
C GLU A 104 -1.50 8.25 2.64
N ALA A 105 -1.41 7.69 3.84
CA ALA A 105 -2.36 6.68 4.31
C ALA A 105 -3.78 7.27 4.40
N ARG A 106 -3.91 8.48 4.92
CA ARG A 106 -5.20 9.17 5.01
C ARG A 106 -5.79 9.39 3.62
N THR A 107 -4.98 9.90 2.69
CA THR A 107 -5.41 10.14 1.32
C THR A 107 -5.87 8.83 0.66
N ALA A 108 -5.11 7.76 0.82
CA ALA A 108 -5.47 6.46 0.25
C ALA A 108 -6.81 5.95 0.81
N LEU A 109 -7.02 6.08 2.11
CA LEU A 109 -8.28 5.67 2.75
C LEU A 109 -9.46 6.51 2.27
N GLU A 110 -9.28 7.82 2.16
CA GLU A 110 -10.33 8.71 1.67
C GLU A 110 -10.68 8.43 0.20
N GLN A 111 -9.70 8.11 -0.62
CA GLN A 111 -9.90 7.80 -2.03
C GLN A 111 -10.64 6.49 -2.29
N LEU A 112 -10.73 5.61 -1.33
CA LEU A 112 -11.53 4.40 -1.45
C LEU A 112 -13.03 4.70 -1.53
N GLU A 113 -13.45 5.85 -1.03
CA GLU A 113 -14.85 6.29 -1.00
C GLU A 113 -15.79 5.26 -0.37
N ASP A 114 -15.26 4.44 0.53
CA ASP A 114 -16.02 3.42 1.26
C ASP A 114 -16.70 4.07 2.47
N PRO A 115 -18.04 4.01 2.58
CA PRO A 115 -18.75 4.65 3.70
C PRO A 115 -18.29 4.17 5.07
N MET A 116 -17.97 2.89 5.22
CA MET A 116 -17.50 2.35 6.50
C MET A 116 -16.11 2.87 6.86
N VAL A 117 -15.25 3.01 5.87
CA VAL A 117 -13.91 3.58 6.06
C VAL A 117 -14.02 5.05 6.44
N LEU A 118 -14.85 5.81 5.71
CA LEU A 118 -15.04 7.24 5.99
C LEU A 118 -15.65 7.47 7.38
N GLU A 119 -16.61 6.64 7.80
CA GLU A 119 -17.16 6.69 9.14
C GLU A 119 -16.10 6.42 10.19
N ARG A 120 -15.24 5.43 9.97
CA ARG A 120 -14.13 5.13 10.87
C ARG A 120 -13.16 6.29 11.00
N LEU A 121 -12.81 6.94 9.90
CA LEU A 121 -11.96 8.14 9.93
C LEU A 121 -12.61 9.26 10.73
N GLN A 122 -13.90 9.47 10.53
CA GLN A 122 -14.64 10.48 11.28
C GLN A 122 -14.65 10.19 12.78
N THR A 123 -14.83 8.92 13.16
CA THR A 123 -14.78 8.50 14.55
C THR A 123 -13.41 8.78 15.16
N LEU A 124 -12.33 8.47 14.44
CA LEU A 124 -10.98 8.76 14.90
C LEU A 124 -10.73 10.26 15.08
N MET A 125 -11.28 11.09 14.20
CA MET A 125 -11.21 12.55 14.36
C MET A 125 -11.97 13.02 15.58
N ASN A 126 -13.18 12.51 15.79
CA ASN A 126 -14.01 12.86 16.94
C ASN A 126 -13.38 12.45 18.26
N ASP A 127 -12.66 11.33 18.27
CA ASP A 127 -12.00 10.81 19.47
C ASP A 127 -10.61 11.45 19.70
N GLY A 128 -10.20 12.37 18.83
CA GLY A 128 -8.93 13.11 18.99
C GLY A 128 -7.69 12.38 18.48
N PHE A 129 -7.84 11.26 17.81
CA PHE A 129 -6.70 10.54 17.21
C PHE A 129 -6.22 11.17 15.91
N LEU A 130 -7.08 11.94 15.24
CA LEU A 130 -6.74 12.68 14.02
C LEU A 130 -7.13 14.14 14.20
N ILE A 131 -6.35 15.00 13.56
CA ILE A 131 -6.59 16.44 13.56
C ILE A 131 -7.28 16.86 12.25
#